data_bf1cdbcb9fcca558d9abcd99af4e8706
#
_entry.id   bf1cdbcb9fcca558d9abcd99af4e8706
#
_cell.length_a   1.000
_cell.length_b   1.000
_cell.length_c   1.000
_cell.angle_alpha   90.00
_cell.angle_beta   90.00
_cell.angle_gamma   90.00
#
_symmetry.space_group_name_H-M   'P 1'
#
loop_
_entity.id
_entity.type
_entity.pdbx_description
1 polymer ?
#
loop_
_entity_poly.entity_id
_entity_poly.type
_entity_poly.pdbx_seq_one_letter_code
_entity_poly.pdbx_strand_id
1 'polypeptide(L)'
;MTGTVHVDETGARVTPDGSLRYDLRVVGSLNGAKDMDKVLIAPKQDSRGDWTQAEIQSVFGTGERARVCADAIIVRCGIPTEFPPEVLAEAEEISKMTVTPEDIAQRLDLRDEPIFTIDSADAKDLDDAICVHKTENGYKLGVHIADVSHYVKAKSAIDNEAYRRGTSVYFADRVIPMLPEALSNGVCSLNAGTEKLTFSALMEFDTQGNMTHYEFRKAVINSKVRGVYSEVNEILAGTASQQLLDKYAPVMDSLMAAYELFHVFQKAAEARGNMDLSSDETKFVLDENGVCVQLLPRTTGEAEQLIEQMMIAANIASARAALKAEIPFLYRVHERPQPDRVDELAELLERLGIPCRELRKGKPSTKDFGAILDRVKGTPRESLVNQRVLRTMEKAHYADREIGHFGLALGEYSHFTSPIRRYPDTSIHRILSDLVAGADQTTLKRRYGEFTSLAAAQSSQTEVRAVTGERSAEDCYIAEYMKAHLGERHTGIISGVTPKGIFVKLENNAEGFVSLNEFENREFEYDGEVSHRDLRSGRVLMMGEEIGIIVAAADVATGRVDFVPQEP
;
A
#
# COMPACT_ATOMS: atom_id res chain seq x y z
N MET A 1 -22.92 -11.86 3.98
CA MET A 1 -22.87 -11.04 2.74
C MET A 1 -23.39 -9.65 3.07
N THR A 2 -22.83 -8.59 2.49
CA THR A 2 -23.36 -7.22 2.67
C THR A 2 -24.17 -6.78 1.46
N GLY A 3 -24.97 -5.74 1.60
CA GLY A 3 -25.76 -5.18 0.51
C GLY A 3 -26.48 -3.89 0.93
N THR A 4 -27.19 -3.29 -0.02
CA THR A 4 -27.97 -2.07 0.17
C THR A 4 -29.47 -2.41 0.14
N VAL A 5 -30.21 -1.96 1.14
CA VAL A 5 -31.66 -2.18 1.21
C VAL A 5 -32.37 -1.16 0.31
N HIS A 6 -33.37 -1.64 -0.40
CA HIS A 6 -34.35 -0.81 -1.12
C HIS A 6 -35.75 -1.14 -0.61
N VAL A 7 -36.49 -0.13 -0.20
CA VAL A 7 -37.86 -0.26 0.32
C VAL A 7 -38.81 0.49 -0.60
N ASP A 8 -39.76 -0.23 -1.18
CA ASP A 8 -40.80 0.35 -2.02
C ASP A 8 -42.20 -0.21 -1.63
N GLU A 9 -43.23 0.18 -2.35
CA GLU A 9 -44.63 -0.25 -2.11
C GLU A 9 -44.82 -1.78 -2.26
N THR A 10 -43.90 -2.48 -2.93
CA THR A 10 -43.95 -3.93 -3.16
C THR A 10 -43.25 -4.74 -2.06
N GLY A 11 -42.53 -4.08 -1.17
CA GLY A 11 -41.77 -4.67 -0.07
C GLY A 11 -40.32 -4.23 -0.02
N ALA A 12 -39.50 -4.98 0.70
CA ALA A 12 -38.05 -4.71 0.81
C ALA A 12 -37.23 -5.74 0.03
N ARG A 13 -36.22 -5.25 -0.63
CA ARG A 13 -35.18 -6.03 -1.32
C ARG A 13 -33.80 -5.54 -0.93
N VAL A 14 -32.79 -6.38 -1.12
CA VAL A 14 -31.40 -6.03 -0.93
C VAL A 14 -30.66 -6.26 -2.24
N THR A 15 -29.97 -5.25 -2.73
CA THR A 15 -28.96 -5.36 -3.78
C THR A 15 -27.64 -5.79 -3.11
N PRO A 16 -27.17 -7.03 -3.33
CA PRO A 16 -25.95 -7.51 -2.71
C PRO A 16 -24.71 -6.81 -3.22
N ASP A 17 -23.74 -6.56 -2.33
CA ASP A 17 -22.40 -6.11 -2.72
C ASP A 17 -21.60 -7.29 -3.33
N GLY A 18 -20.98 -7.07 -4.49
CA GLY A 18 -20.10 -8.06 -5.12
C GLY A 18 -20.65 -8.67 -6.42
N SER A 19 -20.49 -9.98 -6.60
CA SER A 19 -20.71 -10.65 -7.90
C SER A 19 -22.16 -11.01 -8.21
N LEU A 20 -23.04 -11.01 -7.23
CA LEU A 20 -24.48 -11.27 -7.46
C LEU A 20 -25.11 -10.06 -8.16
N ARG A 21 -25.76 -10.33 -9.32
CA ARG A 21 -26.31 -9.28 -10.19
C ARG A 21 -27.84 -9.18 -10.13
N TYR A 22 -28.45 -9.72 -9.08
CA TYR A 22 -29.90 -9.66 -8.88
C TYR A 22 -30.23 -9.38 -7.41
N ASP A 23 -31.32 -8.68 -7.20
CA ASP A 23 -31.81 -8.33 -5.87
C ASP A 23 -32.36 -9.56 -5.14
N LEU A 24 -32.14 -9.60 -3.83
CA LEU A 24 -32.70 -10.59 -2.94
C LEU A 24 -33.89 -10.02 -2.20
N ARG A 25 -35.04 -10.70 -2.21
CA ARG A 25 -36.21 -10.30 -1.45
C ARG A 25 -35.96 -10.46 0.06
N VAL A 26 -36.22 -9.43 0.83
CA VAL A 26 -36.08 -9.53 2.29
C VAL A 26 -37.23 -10.37 2.86
N VAL A 27 -36.89 -11.34 3.70
CA VAL A 27 -37.80 -12.16 4.47
C VAL A 27 -37.55 -11.97 5.96
N GLY A 28 -38.62 -11.98 6.78
CA GLY A 28 -38.51 -11.72 8.22
C GLY A 28 -38.51 -10.24 8.57
N SER A 29 -37.81 -9.89 9.65
CA SER A 29 -37.72 -8.50 10.14
C SER A 29 -36.75 -7.66 9.35
N LEU A 30 -37.05 -6.39 9.12
CA LEU A 30 -36.10 -5.40 8.60
C LEU A 30 -35.05 -5.00 9.63
N ASN A 31 -35.20 -5.39 10.92
CA ASN A 31 -34.32 -5.02 12.03
C ASN A 31 -34.04 -3.50 12.12
N GLY A 32 -35.01 -2.69 11.72
CA GLY A 32 -34.90 -1.24 11.71
C GLY A 32 -34.23 -0.64 10.47
N ALA A 33 -33.87 -1.45 9.48
CA ALA A 33 -33.30 -0.95 8.23
C ALA A 33 -34.32 -0.08 7.48
N LYS A 34 -33.80 1.00 6.92
CA LYS A 34 -34.51 1.96 6.06
C LYS A 34 -34.01 1.81 4.61
N ASP A 35 -34.70 2.51 3.71
CA ASP A 35 -34.26 2.62 2.33
C ASP A 35 -32.82 3.19 2.25
N MET A 36 -32.01 2.65 1.38
CA MET A 36 -30.59 2.97 1.20
C MET A 36 -29.67 2.58 2.37
N ASP A 37 -30.12 1.84 3.38
CA ASP A 37 -29.23 1.36 4.44
C ASP A 37 -28.34 0.22 3.97
N LYS A 38 -27.07 0.25 4.40
CA LYS A 38 -26.14 -0.88 4.32
C LYS A 38 -26.45 -1.93 5.38
N VAL A 39 -26.52 -3.18 4.97
CA VAL A 39 -26.91 -4.30 5.85
C VAL A 39 -25.98 -5.50 5.68
N LEU A 40 -25.86 -6.27 6.74
CA LEU A 40 -25.37 -7.64 6.71
C LEU A 40 -26.56 -8.59 6.52
N ILE A 41 -26.50 -9.47 5.54
CA ILE A 41 -27.56 -10.41 5.21
C ILE A 41 -27.08 -11.86 5.23
N ALA A 42 -28.00 -12.76 5.55
CA ALA A 42 -27.89 -14.19 5.29
C ALA A 42 -28.78 -14.55 4.09
N PRO A 43 -28.20 -14.96 2.95
CA PRO A 43 -28.98 -15.46 1.83
C PRO A 43 -29.80 -16.69 2.22
N LYS A 44 -31.02 -16.81 1.67
CA LYS A 44 -31.91 -17.95 1.88
C LYS A 44 -32.46 -18.46 0.56
N GLN A 45 -32.74 -19.76 0.53
CA GLN A 45 -33.41 -20.39 -0.59
C GLN A 45 -34.92 -20.19 -0.45
N ASP A 46 -35.59 -19.99 -1.57
CA ASP A 46 -37.05 -19.98 -1.65
C ASP A 46 -37.62 -21.42 -1.63
N SER A 47 -38.93 -21.56 -1.78
CA SER A 47 -39.62 -22.86 -1.79
C SER A 47 -39.20 -23.78 -2.98
N ARG A 48 -38.49 -23.25 -3.99
CA ARG A 48 -38.00 -23.98 -5.16
C ARG A 48 -36.53 -24.36 -5.02
N GLY A 49 -35.86 -23.88 -3.96
CA GLY A 49 -34.43 -24.07 -3.73
C GLY A 49 -33.54 -23.01 -4.35
N ASP A 50 -34.11 -21.93 -4.91
CA ASP A 50 -33.36 -20.84 -5.52
C ASP A 50 -32.95 -19.79 -4.46
N TRP A 51 -31.74 -19.26 -4.58
CA TRP A 51 -31.17 -18.21 -3.70
C TRP A 51 -31.75 -16.83 -4.05
N THR A 52 -33.02 -16.60 -3.79
CA THR A 52 -33.75 -15.40 -4.16
C THR A 52 -34.19 -14.56 -2.96
N GLN A 53 -33.89 -14.99 -1.75
CA GLN A 53 -34.30 -14.37 -0.49
C GLN A 53 -33.10 -14.05 0.39
N ALA A 54 -33.27 -13.10 1.30
CA ALA A 54 -32.28 -12.77 2.32
C ALA A 54 -32.95 -12.38 3.64
N GLU A 55 -32.28 -12.67 4.74
CA GLU A 55 -32.64 -12.21 6.08
C GLU A 55 -31.61 -11.19 6.54
N ILE A 56 -32.07 -10.02 7.02
CA ILE A 56 -31.18 -8.97 7.56
C ILE A 56 -30.71 -9.41 8.95
N GLN A 57 -29.39 -9.52 9.11
CA GLN A 57 -28.75 -9.88 10.37
C GLN A 57 -28.39 -8.64 11.20
N SER A 58 -27.84 -7.60 10.55
CA SER A 58 -27.51 -6.32 11.18
C SER A 58 -27.57 -5.17 10.19
N VAL A 59 -27.74 -3.96 10.71
CA VAL A 59 -27.80 -2.71 9.96
C VAL A 59 -26.59 -1.87 10.31
N PHE A 60 -25.83 -1.43 9.30
CA PHE A 60 -24.69 -0.53 9.49
C PHE A 60 -25.12 0.94 9.53
N GLY A 61 -26.17 1.30 8.81
CA GLY A 61 -26.70 2.66 8.64
C GLY A 61 -26.81 3.04 7.17
N THR A 62 -26.99 4.34 6.91
CA THR A 62 -27.22 4.81 5.54
C THR A 62 -26.02 4.62 4.63
N GLY A 63 -26.25 4.00 3.47
CA GLY A 63 -25.25 3.84 2.40
C GLY A 63 -24.84 5.15 1.72
N GLU A 64 -25.42 6.27 2.12
CA GLU A 64 -25.02 7.60 1.65
C GLU A 64 -23.78 8.17 2.36
N ARG A 65 -23.20 7.41 3.30
CA ARG A 65 -22.01 7.77 4.08
C ARG A 65 -20.89 6.79 3.79
N ALA A 66 -19.76 7.30 3.29
CA ALA A 66 -18.60 6.48 2.96
C ALA A 66 -18.08 5.68 4.16
N ARG A 67 -18.10 6.27 5.36
CA ARG A 67 -17.73 5.59 6.60
C ARG A 67 -18.59 4.35 6.88
N VAL A 68 -19.90 4.43 6.65
CA VAL A 68 -20.83 3.29 6.82
C VAL A 68 -20.56 2.22 5.76
N CYS A 69 -20.28 2.64 4.53
CA CYS A 69 -19.88 1.72 3.46
C CYS A 69 -18.56 1.02 3.81
N ALA A 70 -17.59 1.73 4.38
CA ALA A 70 -16.32 1.15 4.86
C ALA A 70 -16.57 0.08 5.94
N ASP A 71 -17.50 0.29 6.90
CA ASP A 71 -17.87 -0.72 7.90
C ASP A 71 -18.42 -2.00 7.22
N ALA A 72 -19.28 -1.87 6.22
CA ALA A 72 -19.79 -2.99 5.45
C ALA A 72 -18.68 -3.71 4.65
N ILE A 73 -17.74 -2.95 4.06
CA ILE A 73 -16.59 -3.48 3.32
C ILE A 73 -15.67 -4.27 4.25
N ILE A 74 -15.38 -3.76 5.44
CA ILE A 74 -14.57 -4.43 6.47
C ILE A 74 -15.15 -5.82 6.77
N VAL A 75 -16.47 -5.88 7.03
CA VAL A 75 -17.16 -7.16 7.29
C VAL A 75 -17.15 -8.07 6.06
N ARG A 76 -17.42 -7.53 4.87
CA ARG A 76 -17.41 -8.27 3.60
C ARG A 76 -16.03 -8.89 3.32
N CYS A 77 -14.96 -8.15 3.54
CA CYS A 77 -13.59 -8.61 3.35
C CYS A 77 -13.11 -9.53 4.49
N GLY A 78 -13.88 -9.68 5.58
CA GLY A 78 -13.48 -10.48 6.74
C GLY A 78 -12.27 -9.91 7.47
N ILE A 79 -12.13 -8.57 7.49
CA ILE A 79 -11.06 -7.86 8.21
C ILE A 79 -11.44 -7.82 9.70
N PRO A 80 -10.60 -8.38 10.60
CA PRO A 80 -10.92 -8.41 12.03
C PRO A 80 -10.71 -7.03 12.65
N THR A 81 -11.76 -6.46 13.26
CA THR A 81 -11.72 -5.14 13.91
C THR A 81 -11.38 -5.21 15.40
N GLU A 82 -11.85 -6.25 16.09
CA GLU A 82 -11.66 -6.41 17.53
C GLU A 82 -10.55 -7.39 17.84
N PHE A 83 -9.86 -7.17 18.95
CA PHE A 83 -8.89 -8.11 19.49
C PHE A 83 -9.57 -9.01 20.54
N PRO A 84 -9.29 -10.33 20.53
CA PRO A 84 -9.74 -11.24 21.58
C PRO A 84 -9.28 -10.79 22.98
N PRO A 85 -10.07 -11.06 24.05
CA PRO A 85 -9.72 -10.65 25.42
C PRO A 85 -8.35 -11.14 25.87
N GLU A 86 -7.94 -12.35 25.51
CA GLU A 86 -6.63 -12.92 25.84
C GLU A 86 -5.48 -12.16 25.17
N VAL A 87 -5.70 -11.63 23.96
CA VAL A 87 -4.73 -10.78 23.24
C VAL A 87 -4.58 -9.43 23.94
N LEU A 88 -5.70 -8.82 24.36
CA LEU A 88 -5.68 -7.55 25.07
C LEU A 88 -5.02 -7.69 26.45
N ALA A 89 -5.27 -8.78 27.16
CA ALA A 89 -4.66 -9.06 28.46
C ALA A 89 -3.13 -9.22 28.32
N GLU A 90 -2.66 -10.00 27.33
CA GLU A 90 -1.23 -10.15 27.05
C GLU A 90 -0.59 -8.82 26.65
N ALA A 91 -1.28 -8.01 25.82
CA ALA A 91 -0.81 -6.70 25.39
C ALA A 91 -0.68 -5.72 26.56
N GLU A 92 -1.61 -5.75 27.53
CA GLU A 92 -1.55 -4.92 28.73
C GLU A 92 -0.33 -5.28 29.59
N GLU A 93 -0.02 -6.56 29.77
CA GLU A 93 1.18 -6.97 30.53
C GLU A 93 2.47 -6.53 29.81
N ILE A 94 2.55 -6.70 28.50
CA ILE A 94 3.72 -6.29 27.71
C ILE A 94 3.88 -4.76 27.73
N SER A 95 2.79 -3.99 27.69
CA SER A 95 2.85 -2.52 27.69
C SER A 95 3.52 -1.91 28.94
N LYS A 96 3.55 -2.66 30.04
CA LYS A 96 4.21 -2.27 31.30
C LYS A 96 5.72 -2.54 31.29
N MET A 97 6.22 -3.27 30.30
CA MET A 97 7.65 -3.59 30.20
C MET A 97 8.45 -2.31 29.86
N THR A 98 9.60 -2.21 30.49
CA THR A 98 10.58 -1.14 30.24
C THR A 98 11.90 -1.77 29.85
N VAL A 99 12.78 -1.02 29.21
CA VAL A 99 14.15 -1.46 28.92
C VAL A 99 14.87 -1.67 30.26
N THR A 100 15.37 -2.89 30.48
CA THR A 100 16.04 -3.28 31.72
C THR A 100 17.57 -3.15 31.60
N PRO A 101 18.32 -3.07 32.73
CA PRO A 101 19.77 -3.14 32.69
C PRO A 101 20.30 -4.42 32.01
N GLU A 102 19.58 -5.54 32.13
CA GLU A 102 19.91 -6.80 31.49
C GLU A 102 19.75 -6.71 29.97
N ASP A 103 18.70 -6.04 29.50
CA ASP A 103 18.51 -5.79 28.08
C ASP A 103 19.67 -4.96 27.49
N ILE A 104 20.07 -3.92 28.20
CA ILE A 104 21.21 -3.06 27.82
C ILE A 104 22.51 -3.86 27.78
N ALA A 105 22.78 -4.69 28.80
CA ALA A 105 24.00 -5.48 28.88
C ALA A 105 24.14 -6.54 27.77
N GLN A 106 23.02 -7.04 27.23
CA GLN A 106 23.00 -8.08 26.22
C GLN A 106 22.91 -7.54 24.77
N ARG A 107 22.78 -6.22 24.61
CA ARG A 107 22.56 -5.56 23.33
C ARG A 107 23.66 -4.56 23.02
N LEU A 108 23.78 -4.18 21.75
CA LEU A 108 24.64 -3.08 21.34
C LEU A 108 24.03 -1.76 21.82
N ASP A 109 24.79 -1.02 22.61
CA ASP A 109 24.35 0.30 23.10
C ASP A 109 24.61 1.38 22.05
N LEU A 110 23.55 1.91 21.48
CA LEU A 110 23.56 2.96 20.47
C LEU A 110 22.80 4.21 20.93
N ARG A 111 22.60 4.36 22.26
CA ARG A 111 21.81 5.46 22.81
C ARG A 111 22.43 6.83 22.58
N ASP A 112 23.73 6.91 22.37
CA ASP A 112 24.45 8.17 22.11
C ASP A 112 24.54 8.54 20.63
N GLU A 113 24.20 7.61 19.71
CA GLU A 113 24.21 7.85 18.28
C GLU A 113 23.14 8.88 17.85
N PRO A 114 23.38 9.66 16.78
CA PRO A 114 22.45 10.67 16.26
C PRO A 114 21.30 10.02 15.46
N ILE A 115 20.56 9.13 16.15
CA ILE A 115 19.45 8.37 15.58
C ILE A 115 18.19 9.20 15.58
N PHE A 116 17.39 9.13 14.51
CA PHE A 116 16.13 9.83 14.37
C PHE A 116 15.14 9.04 13.51
N THR A 117 13.84 9.32 13.68
CA THR A 117 12.77 8.81 12.82
C THR A 117 12.34 9.89 11.84
N ILE A 118 11.76 9.52 10.69
CA ILE A 118 11.07 10.45 9.77
C ILE A 118 9.79 9.76 9.30
N ASP A 119 8.63 10.31 9.66
CA ASP A 119 7.31 9.75 9.36
C ASP A 119 6.31 10.85 9.01
N SER A 120 5.05 10.48 8.75
CA SER A 120 3.96 11.45 8.68
C SER A 120 3.68 12.06 10.06
N ALA A 121 3.14 13.29 10.08
CA ALA A 121 2.91 14.02 11.33
C ALA A 121 1.96 13.30 12.30
N ASP A 122 1.03 12.53 11.76
CA ASP A 122 -0.02 11.77 12.47
C ASP A 122 0.38 10.32 12.80
N ALA A 123 1.53 9.82 12.29
CA ALA A 123 2.02 8.48 12.60
C ALA A 123 2.26 8.28 14.10
N LYS A 124 1.85 7.14 14.62
CA LYS A 124 2.03 6.75 16.04
C LYS A 124 2.87 5.48 16.19
N ASP A 125 2.90 4.66 15.18
CA ASP A 125 3.54 3.35 15.08
C ASP A 125 4.87 3.46 14.32
N LEU A 126 5.85 4.11 14.97
CA LEU A 126 7.17 4.38 14.37
C LEU A 126 7.99 3.08 14.34
N ASP A 127 8.00 2.41 13.20
CA ASP A 127 8.69 1.13 12.98
C ASP A 127 10.21 1.30 12.87
N ASP A 128 10.69 2.39 12.27
CA ASP A 128 12.07 2.58 11.86
C ASP A 128 12.69 3.90 12.29
N ALA A 129 13.98 3.84 12.55
CA ALA A 129 14.85 4.99 12.77
C ALA A 129 16.17 4.77 12.05
N ILE A 130 16.84 5.84 11.67
CA ILE A 130 18.10 5.79 10.94
C ILE A 130 19.18 6.63 11.60
N CYS A 131 20.44 6.28 11.30
CA CYS A 131 21.60 7.17 11.41
C CYS A 131 22.57 6.90 10.28
N VAL A 132 23.21 7.95 9.77
CA VAL A 132 24.19 7.84 8.71
C VAL A 132 25.46 8.62 9.08
N HIS A 133 26.61 7.99 8.89
CA HIS A 133 27.90 8.62 9.04
C HIS A 133 28.67 8.55 7.72
N LYS A 134 29.17 9.68 7.28
CA LYS A 134 30.08 9.76 6.15
C LYS A 134 31.47 9.29 6.58
N THR A 135 32.14 8.49 5.75
CA THR A 135 33.49 8.00 5.95
C THR A 135 34.39 8.45 4.80
N GLU A 136 35.70 8.23 4.90
CA GLU A 136 36.64 8.55 3.83
C GLU A 136 36.35 7.80 2.51
N ASN A 137 35.79 6.58 2.61
CA ASN A 137 35.57 5.68 1.48
C ASN A 137 34.10 5.41 1.15
N GLY A 138 33.17 6.15 1.77
CA GLY A 138 31.73 5.95 1.57
C GLY A 138 30.87 6.30 2.78
N TYR A 139 29.97 5.41 3.19
CA TYR A 139 28.97 5.69 4.21
C TYR A 139 28.75 4.49 5.14
N LYS A 140 28.47 4.77 6.42
CA LYS A 140 27.91 3.81 7.37
C LYS A 140 26.46 4.17 7.62
N LEU A 141 25.56 3.22 7.36
CA LEU A 141 24.13 3.36 7.56
C LEU A 141 23.67 2.41 8.66
N GLY A 142 23.08 2.95 9.72
CA GLY A 142 22.30 2.21 10.69
C GLY A 142 20.82 2.34 10.39
N VAL A 143 20.13 1.20 10.21
CA VAL A 143 18.67 1.12 10.13
C VAL A 143 18.20 0.34 11.35
N HIS A 144 17.49 1.01 12.24
CA HIS A 144 17.08 0.51 13.55
C HIS A 144 15.59 0.27 13.56
N ILE A 145 15.19 -1.00 13.54
CA ILE A 145 13.79 -1.41 13.46
C ILE A 145 13.28 -1.85 14.84
N ALA A 146 12.08 -1.44 15.20
CA ALA A 146 11.41 -1.84 16.42
C ALA A 146 11.50 -3.36 16.64
N ASP A 147 12.04 -3.81 17.77
CA ASP A 147 12.20 -5.23 18.06
C ASP A 147 10.90 -5.88 18.53
N VAL A 148 9.89 -5.87 17.67
CA VAL A 148 8.58 -6.48 17.95
C VAL A 148 8.72 -7.93 18.38
N SER A 149 9.69 -8.67 17.81
CA SER A 149 9.93 -10.08 18.12
C SER A 149 10.43 -10.31 19.55
N HIS A 150 10.95 -9.28 20.22
CA HIS A 150 11.29 -9.32 21.63
C HIS A 150 10.03 -9.39 22.50
N TYR A 151 9.01 -8.66 22.17
CA TYR A 151 7.75 -8.55 22.91
C TYR A 151 6.75 -9.63 22.50
N VAL A 152 6.53 -9.82 21.22
CA VAL A 152 5.56 -10.77 20.65
C VAL A 152 6.23 -12.13 20.45
N LYS A 153 6.07 -13.03 21.42
CA LYS A 153 6.69 -14.35 21.37
C LYS A 153 5.93 -15.28 20.42
N ALA A 154 6.68 -16.14 19.73
CA ALA A 154 6.09 -17.13 18.82
C ALA A 154 5.01 -17.98 19.51
N LYS A 155 3.87 -18.14 18.88
CA LYS A 155 2.70 -18.89 19.36
C LYS A 155 1.99 -18.30 20.58
N SER A 156 2.29 -17.07 20.99
CA SER A 156 1.50 -16.35 21.99
C SER A 156 0.12 -15.97 21.42
N ALA A 157 -0.78 -15.47 22.26
CA ALA A 157 -2.10 -15.02 21.81
C ALA A 157 -1.97 -13.88 20.82
N ILE A 158 -1.08 -12.91 21.07
CA ILE A 158 -0.80 -11.79 20.16
C ILE A 158 -0.20 -12.29 18.84
N ASP A 159 0.74 -13.23 18.87
CA ASP A 159 1.34 -13.78 17.67
C ASP A 159 0.33 -14.49 16.77
N ASN A 160 -0.54 -15.31 17.35
CA ASN A 160 -1.60 -16.00 16.60
C ASN A 160 -2.58 -15.01 15.96
N GLU A 161 -2.92 -13.94 16.67
CA GLU A 161 -3.80 -12.89 16.15
C GLU A 161 -3.10 -12.06 15.07
N ALA A 162 -1.82 -11.69 15.26
CA ALA A 162 -1.02 -10.99 14.26
C ALA A 162 -0.88 -11.83 12.96
N TYR A 163 -0.66 -13.15 13.09
CA TYR A 163 -0.66 -14.08 11.96
C TYR A 163 -2.01 -14.09 11.22
N ARG A 164 -3.13 -14.12 11.97
CA ARG A 164 -4.48 -14.11 11.40
C ARG A 164 -4.78 -12.81 10.65
N ARG A 165 -4.34 -11.66 11.19
CA ARG A 165 -4.48 -10.34 10.56
C ARG A 165 -3.54 -10.16 9.38
N GLY A 166 -2.30 -10.60 9.51
CA GLY A 166 -1.23 -10.57 8.53
C GLY A 166 -0.64 -9.19 8.26
N THR A 167 -1.46 -8.14 8.29
CA THR A 167 -1.06 -6.74 8.11
C THR A 167 -2.05 -5.79 8.78
N SER A 168 -1.59 -4.57 9.10
CA SER A 168 -2.50 -3.45 9.38
C SER A 168 -3.24 -3.04 8.11
N VAL A 169 -4.44 -2.46 8.25
CA VAL A 169 -5.28 -2.01 7.13
C VAL A 169 -5.60 -0.53 7.32
N TYR A 170 -5.40 0.28 6.27
CA TYR A 170 -5.46 1.74 6.34
C TYR A 170 -6.66 2.26 5.55
N PHE A 171 -7.68 2.74 6.27
CA PHE A 171 -8.83 3.44 5.69
C PHE A 171 -8.64 4.96 5.82
N ALA A 172 -9.39 5.73 5.04
CA ALA A 172 -9.30 7.19 5.07
C ALA A 172 -9.58 7.80 6.45
N ASP A 173 -10.43 7.15 7.26
CA ASP A 173 -10.87 7.64 8.58
C ASP A 173 -10.27 6.89 9.78
N ARG A 174 -9.62 5.74 9.55
CA ARG A 174 -9.11 4.89 10.63
C ARG A 174 -8.06 3.89 10.17
N VAL A 175 -7.29 3.40 11.12
CA VAL A 175 -6.40 2.25 10.93
C VAL A 175 -6.95 1.06 11.72
N ILE A 176 -6.96 -0.11 11.10
CA ILE A 176 -7.19 -1.39 11.79
C ILE A 176 -5.82 -2.03 11.99
N PRO A 177 -5.23 -1.96 13.19
CA PRO A 177 -3.85 -2.34 13.40
C PRO A 177 -3.67 -3.86 13.45
N MET A 178 -2.50 -4.34 13.05
CA MET A 178 -2.10 -5.75 13.20
C MET A 178 -1.86 -6.11 14.67
N LEU A 179 -1.28 -5.21 15.43
CA LEU A 179 -1.01 -5.36 16.86
C LEU A 179 -1.88 -4.41 17.68
N PRO A 180 -2.26 -4.76 18.94
CA PRO A 180 -2.93 -3.83 19.83
C PRO A 180 -2.18 -2.49 19.97
N GLU A 181 -2.90 -1.38 20.07
CA GLU A 181 -2.30 -0.03 20.12
C GLU A 181 -1.32 0.18 21.30
N ALA A 182 -1.52 -0.51 22.42
CA ALA A 182 -0.59 -0.51 23.53
C ALA A 182 0.82 -0.97 23.14
N LEU A 183 0.93 -1.84 22.11
CA LEU A 183 2.20 -2.27 21.55
C LEU A 183 2.61 -1.38 20.37
N SER A 184 1.73 -1.24 19.36
CA SER A 184 2.07 -0.54 18.11
C SER A 184 2.43 0.93 18.32
N ASN A 185 1.69 1.64 19.17
CA ASN A 185 1.92 3.07 19.45
C ASN A 185 2.75 3.32 20.72
N GLY A 186 2.91 2.29 21.56
CA GLY A 186 3.53 2.33 22.87
C GLY A 186 4.92 1.72 22.92
N VAL A 187 5.01 0.49 23.46
CA VAL A 187 6.29 -0.13 23.80
C VAL A 187 7.16 -0.42 22.58
N CYS A 188 6.56 -0.76 21.42
CA CYS A 188 7.29 -1.04 20.18
C CYS A 188 7.69 0.25 19.45
N SER A 189 6.82 1.27 19.42
CA SER A 189 7.06 2.51 18.66
C SER A 189 8.33 3.23 19.10
N LEU A 190 9.17 3.64 18.14
CA LEU A 190 10.48 4.27 18.37
C LEU A 190 10.35 5.76 18.74
N ASN A 191 9.52 6.05 19.74
CA ASN A 191 9.26 7.41 20.22
C ASN A 191 10.54 8.11 20.69
N ALA A 192 10.76 9.34 20.24
CA ALA A 192 11.94 10.13 20.56
C ALA A 192 12.07 10.41 22.08
N GLY A 193 13.31 10.48 22.55
CA GLY A 193 13.64 10.78 23.94
C GLY A 193 13.43 9.61 24.92
N THR A 194 13.11 8.41 24.41
CA THR A 194 12.94 7.20 25.22
C THR A 194 13.87 6.07 24.77
N GLU A 195 14.32 5.25 25.71
CA GLU A 195 15.09 4.05 25.37
C GLU A 195 14.18 3.02 24.71
N LYS A 196 14.62 2.47 23.59
CA LYS A 196 13.87 1.48 22.80
C LYS A 196 14.75 0.32 22.38
N LEU A 197 14.15 -0.86 22.37
CA LEU A 197 14.80 -2.07 21.88
C LEU A 197 14.60 -2.16 20.36
N THR A 198 15.71 -2.37 19.65
CA THR A 198 15.70 -2.49 18.19
C THR A 198 16.40 -3.75 17.71
N PHE A 199 16.03 -4.16 16.50
CA PHE A 199 16.82 -5.05 15.70
C PHE A 199 17.41 -4.23 14.54
N SER A 200 18.70 -4.00 14.60
CA SER A 200 19.39 -3.03 13.78
C SER A 200 20.17 -3.71 12.65
N ALA A 201 20.02 -3.21 11.44
CA ALA A 201 20.87 -3.51 10.31
C ALA A 201 21.96 -2.43 10.21
N LEU A 202 23.21 -2.81 10.42
CA LEU A 202 24.37 -1.92 10.31
C LEU A 202 25.09 -2.26 9.00
N MET A 203 25.18 -1.27 8.12
CA MET A 203 25.61 -1.48 6.74
C MET A 203 26.70 -0.48 6.36
N GLU A 204 27.67 -0.92 5.53
CA GLU A 204 28.68 -0.05 4.96
C GLU A 204 28.55 -0.03 3.44
N PHE A 205 28.66 1.15 2.87
CA PHE A 205 28.57 1.39 1.43
C PHE A 205 29.79 2.15 0.92
N ASP A 206 30.21 1.81 -0.28
CA ASP A 206 31.20 2.60 -1.02
C ASP A 206 30.57 3.88 -1.61
N THR A 207 31.38 4.72 -2.24
CA THR A 207 30.94 5.97 -2.88
C THR A 207 30.03 5.76 -4.11
N GLN A 208 29.86 4.52 -4.57
CA GLN A 208 28.99 4.15 -5.68
C GLN A 208 27.67 3.52 -5.19
N GLY A 209 27.50 3.36 -3.87
CA GLY A 209 26.31 2.77 -3.28
C GLY A 209 26.32 1.24 -3.25
N ASN A 210 27.46 0.59 -3.49
CA ASN A 210 27.56 -0.85 -3.32
C ASN A 210 27.71 -1.17 -1.84
N MET A 211 26.88 -2.09 -1.33
CA MET A 211 26.99 -2.59 0.03
C MET A 211 28.23 -3.49 0.17
N THR A 212 29.21 -3.02 0.93
CA THR A 212 30.49 -3.70 1.16
C THR A 212 30.49 -4.58 2.41
N HIS A 213 29.73 -4.20 3.42
CA HIS A 213 29.54 -4.94 4.66
C HIS A 213 28.14 -4.76 5.22
N TYR A 214 27.64 -5.78 5.93
CA TYR A 214 26.42 -5.67 6.73
C TYR A 214 26.48 -6.63 7.92
N GLU A 215 25.85 -6.22 9.02
CA GLU A 215 25.59 -7.09 10.17
C GLU A 215 24.23 -6.75 10.81
N PHE A 216 23.64 -7.74 11.47
CA PHE A 216 22.42 -7.60 12.23
C PHE A 216 22.71 -7.71 13.72
N ARG A 217 22.23 -6.76 14.52
CA ARG A 217 22.48 -6.70 15.96
C ARG A 217 21.20 -6.32 16.70
N LYS A 218 20.96 -7.00 17.81
CA LYS A 218 20.00 -6.48 18.79
C LYS A 218 20.64 -5.28 19.47
N ALA A 219 19.94 -4.14 19.51
CA ALA A 219 20.46 -2.89 20.04
C ALA A 219 19.49 -2.20 20.98
N VAL A 220 20.01 -1.24 21.76
CA VAL A 220 19.24 -0.26 22.50
C VAL A 220 19.54 1.10 21.91
N ILE A 221 18.51 1.85 21.57
CA ILE A 221 18.62 3.20 21.01
C ILE A 221 17.87 4.22 21.85
N ASN A 222 18.18 5.49 21.61
CA ASN A 222 17.40 6.63 22.07
C ASN A 222 17.30 7.61 20.89
N SER A 223 16.16 7.59 20.17
CA SER A 223 15.93 8.51 19.06
C SER A 223 15.97 9.95 19.55
N LYS A 224 16.78 10.79 18.91
CA LYS A 224 17.00 12.19 19.32
C LYS A 224 15.90 13.12 18.80
N VAL A 225 15.35 12.82 17.64
CA VAL A 225 14.35 13.66 16.96
C VAL A 225 13.26 12.78 16.37
N ARG A 226 12.01 13.15 16.65
CA ARG A 226 10.87 12.70 15.86
C ARG A 226 10.78 13.63 14.64
N GLY A 227 11.26 13.15 13.51
CA GLY A 227 11.18 13.85 12.23
C GLY A 227 9.81 13.70 11.60
N VAL A 228 9.46 14.69 10.76
CA VAL A 228 8.24 14.71 9.96
C VAL A 228 8.64 14.96 8.52
N TYR A 229 8.06 14.21 7.57
CA TYR A 229 8.40 14.33 6.15
C TYR A 229 8.35 15.77 5.64
N SER A 230 7.28 16.52 5.95
CA SER A 230 7.15 17.92 5.53
C SER A 230 8.25 18.81 6.09
N GLU A 231 8.64 18.63 7.35
CA GLU A 231 9.71 19.39 7.99
C GLU A 231 11.08 19.09 7.35
N VAL A 232 11.34 17.81 7.09
CA VAL A 232 12.60 17.40 6.42
C VAL A 232 12.65 17.93 4.98
N ASN A 233 11.53 17.88 4.25
CA ASN A 233 11.46 18.46 2.91
C ASN A 233 11.74 19.97 2.93
N GLU A 234 11.28 20.73 3.94
CA GLU A 234 11.64 22.15 4.11
C GLU A 234 13.14 22.35 4.38
N ILE A 235 13.74 21.46 5.19
CA ILE A 235 15.20 21.51 5.47
C ILE A 235 16.00 21.25 4.19
N LEU A 236 15.66 20.19 3.44
CA LEU A 236 16.35 19.83 2.22
C LEU A 236 16.19 20.88 1.11
N ALA A 237 15.03 21.55 1.05
CA ALA A 237 14.78 22.67 0.13
C ALA A 237 15.45 23.99 0.56
N GLY A 238 16.05 24.07 1.77
CA GLY A 238 16.65 25.29 2.30
C GLY A 238 15.65 26.39 2.68
N THR A 239 14.39 26.03 2.93
CA THR A 239 13.29 26.94 3.30
C THR A 239 12.93 26.87 4.78
N ALA A 240 13.60 26.01 5.54
CA ALA A 240 13.32 25.78 6.96
C ALA A 240 13.56 27.01 7.83
N SER A 241 12.67 27.23 8.79
CA SER A 241 12.84 28.27 9.83
C SER A 241 14.00 27.93 10.77
N GLN A 242 14.56 28.95 11.45
CA GLN A 242 15.61 28.72 12.46
C GLN A 242 15.13 27.78 13.57
N GLN A 243 13.89 27.91 14.02
CA GLN A 243 13.30 27.01 15.03
C GLN A 243 13.29 25.56 14.57
N LEU A 244 13.01 25.32 13.28
CA LEU A 244 13.02 23.98 12.70
C LEU A 244 14.46 23.44 12.62
N LEU A 245 15.43 24.24 12.19
CA LEU A 245 16.84 23.87 12.17
C LEU A 245 17.36 23.54 13.59
N ASP A 246 16.96 24.31 14.60
CA ASP A 246 17.32 24.06 16.00
C ASP A 246 16.75 22.72 16.51
N LYS A 247 15.52 22.35 16.10
CA LYS A 247 14.92 21.04 16.39
C LYS A 247 15.78 19.89 15.87
N TYR A 248 16.29 20.00 14.66
CA TYR A 248 17.06 18.94 13.99
C TYR A 248 18.58 19.05 14.26
N ALA A 249 19.05 20.07 14.95
CA ALA A 249 20.48 20.27 15.24
C ALA A 249 21.20 19.02 15.80
N PRO A 250 20.59 18.22 16.72
CA PRO A 250 21.25 17.02 17.25
C PRO A 250 21.53 15.93 16.21
N VAL A 251 20.85 15.95 15.07
CA VAL A 251 20.92 14.91 14.03
C VAL A 251 21.26 15.48 12.65
N MET A 252 21.53 16.77 12.53
CA MET A 252 21.70 17.46 11.26
C MET A 252 22.80 16.84 10.39
N ASP A 253 23.95 16.53 10.97
CA ASP A 253 25.05 15.91 10.22
C ASP A 253 24.67 14.54 9.68
N SER A 254 23.93 13.74 10.47
CA SER A 254 23.43 12.43 10.06
C SER A 254 22.34 12.56 8.98
N LEU A 255 21.43 13.54 9.08
CA LEU A 255 20.41 13.82 8.08
C LEU A 255 21.03 14.22 6.74
N MET A 256 22.04 15.12 6.76
CA MET A 256 22.71 15.54 5.53
C MET A 256 23.53 14.42 4.90
N ALA A 257 24.17 13.57 5.71
CA ALA A 257 24.85 12.37 5.23
C ALA A 257 23.86 11.35 4.62
N ALA A 258 22.67 11.21 5.22
CA ALA A 258 21.59 10.38 4.67
C ALA A 258 21.09 10.93 3.32
N TYR A 259 20.98 12.24 3.18
CA TYR A 259 20.58 12.88 1.92
C TYR A 259 21.64 12.69 0.81
N GLU A 260 22.92 12.80 1.13
CA GLU A 260 23.98 12.48 0.18
C GLU A 260 23.93 11.00 -0.25
N LEU A 261 23.78 10.08 0.71
CA LEU A 261 23.67 8.63 0.43
C LEU A 261 22.43 8.29 -0.40
N PHE A 262 21.30 8.98 -0.15
CA PHE A 262 20.09 8.85 -0.95
C PHE A 262 20.35 9.11 -2.44
N HIS A 263 21.06 10.18 -2.78
CA HIS A 263 21.42 10.46 -4.18
C HIS A 263 22.36 9.42 -4.79
N VAL A 264 23.24 8.83 -3.98
CA VAL A 264 24.08 7.71 -4.42
C VAL A 264 23.20 6.48 -4.74
N PHE A 265 22.25 6.16 -3.87
CA PHE A 265 21.32 5.04 -4.09
C PHE A 265 20.41 5.27 -5.28
N GLN A 266 19.90 6.49 -5.47
CA GLN A 266 19.07 6.85 -6.62
C GLN A 266 19.82 6.58 -7.94
N LYS A 267 21.05 7.08 -8.07
CA LYS A 267 21.90 6.82 -9.26
C LYS A 267 22.16 5.33 -9.46
N ALA A 268 22.40 4.58 -8.38
CA ALA A 268 22.61 3.15 -8.47
C ALA A 268 21.32 2.40 -8.87
N ALA A 269 20.15 2.84 -8.41
CA ALA A 269 18.85 2.29 -8.79
C ALA A 269 18.53 2.55 -10.27
N GLU A 270 18.76 3.77 -10.75
CA GLU A 270 18.64 4.14 -12.18
C GLU A 270 19.58 3.28 -13.04
N ALA A 271 20.83 3.13 -12.62
CA ALA A 271 21.82 2.30 -13.33
C ALA A 271 21.42 0.81 -13.38
N ARG A 272 20.71 0.29 -12.36
CA ARG A 272 20.13 -1.07 -12.38
C ARG A 272 18.92 -1.17 -13.31
N GLY A 273 18.22 -0.07 -13.54
CA GLY A 273 16.97 -0.02 -14.31
C GLY A 273 15.74 -0.16 -13.43
N ASN A 274 15.79 0.37 -12.21
CA ASN A 274 14.57 0.56 -11.41
C ASN A 274 13.56 1.38 -12.19
N MET A 275 12.31 0.92 -12.22
CA MET A 275 11.23 1.62 -12.92
C MET A 275 10.52 2.54 -11.91
N ASP A 276 10.52 3.82 -12.20
CA ASP A 276 9.67 4.76 -11.48
C ASP A 276 8.24 4.65 -12.04
N LEU A 277 7.47 3.74 -11.46
CA LEU A 277 6.05 3.57 -11.72
C LEU A 277 5.28 4.24 -10.59
N SER A 278 5.25 5.56 -10.58
CA SER A 278 4.48 6.32 -9.60
C SER A 278 2.99 5.93 -9.68
N SER A 279 2.42 5.53 -8.54
CA SER A 279 0.97 5.37 -8.39
C SER A 279 0.38 6.72 -7.98
N ASP A 280 -0.73 7.10 -8.64
CA ASP A 280 -1.50 8.28 -8.27
C ASP A 280 -2.32 7.97 -7.01
N GLU A 281 -1.71 8.10 -5.83
CA GLU A 281 -2.41 7.94 -4.56
C GLU A 281 -3.21 9.21 -4.23
N THR A 282 -4.36 9.03 -3.58
CA THR A 282 -5.23 10.12 -3.15
C THR A 282 -5.15 10.30 -1.63
N LYS A 283 -4.94 11.54 -1.18
CA LYS A 283 -5.09 11.92 0.22
C LYS A 283 -6.50 12.46 0.43
N PHE A 284 -7.23 11.81 1.35
CA PHE A 284 -8.58 12.22 1.75
C PHE A 284 -8.50 13.22 2.90
N VAL A 285 -9.20 14.35 2.78
CA VAL A 285 -9.40 15.29 3.88
C VAL A 285 -10.83 15.14 4.38
N LEU A 286 -10.98 14.73 5.62
CA LEU A 286 -12.26 14.50 6.25
C LEU A 286 -12.58 15.64 7.23
N ASP A 287 -13.87 16.00 7.33
CA ASP A 287 -14.37 16.91 8.37
C ASP A 287 -14.50 16.20 9.74
N GLU A 288 -14.96 16.93 10.75
CA GLU A 288 -15.21 16.43 12.11
C GLU A 288 -16.25 15.30 12.18
N ASN A 289 -17.11 15.17 11.17
CA ASN A 289 -18.13 14.13 11.04
C ASN A 289 -17.65 12.93 10.19
N GLY A 290 -16.39 12.96 9.72
CA GLY A 290 -15.81 11.95 8.87
C GLY A 290 -16.31 11.98 7.42
N VAL A 291 -16.85 13.11 6.95
CA VAL A 291 -17.25 13.33 5.55
C VAL A 291 -16.02 13.75 4.74
N CYS A 292 -15.86 13.20 3.55
CA CYS A 292 -14.81 13.63 2.64
C CYS A 292 -15.14 15.01 2.05
N VAL A 293 -14.32 16.02 2.42
CA VAL A 293 -14.51 17.41 1.98
C VAL A 293 -13.47 17.85 0.94
N GLN A 294 -12.37 17.10 0.78
CA GLN A 294 -11.37 17.39 -0.25
C GLN A 294 -10.60 16.14 -0.64
N LEU A 295 -10.28 16.03 -1.92
CA LEU A 295 -9.37 15.03 -2.49
C LEU A 295 -8.11 15.76 -2.95
N LEU A 296 -6.95 15.30 -2.50
CA LEU A 296 -5.65 15.85 -2.88
C LEU A 296 -4.78 14.74 -3.48
N PRO A 297 -4.07 14.98 -4.58
CA PRO A 297 -3.00 14.08 -5.00
C PRO A 297 -1.95 13.96 -3.88
N ARG A 298 -1.56 12.73 -3.55
CA ARG A 298 -0.46 12.52 -2.62
C ARG A 298 0.86 12.72 -3.35
N THR A 299 1.58 13.75 -2.99
CA THR A 299 2.92 14.00 -3.52
C THR A 299 3.96 13.36 -2.62
N THR A 300 4.86 12.59 -3.20
CA THR A 300 6.02 12.01 -2.50
C THR A 300 7.19 12.97 -2.63
N GLY A 301 7.67 13.50 -1.51
CA GLY A 301 8.84 14.39 -1.46
C GLY A 301 10.17 13.62 -1.38
N GLU A 302 11.28 14.36 -1.33
CA GLU A 302 12.61 13.76 -1.22
C GLU A 302 12.83 13.05 0.12
N ALA A 303 12.18 13.52 1.20
CA ALA A 303 12.28 12.90 2.52
C ALA A 303 11.65 11.49 2.55
N GLU A 304 10.50 11.31 1.90
CA GLU A 304 9.85 10.00 1.77
C GLU A 304 10.70 9.05 0.94
N GLN A 305 11.23 9.51 -0.20
CA GLN A 305 12.11 8.72 -1.06
C GLN A 305 13.42 8.37 -0.36
N LEU A 306 13.97 9.28 0.45
CA LEU A 306 15.17 9.03 1.25
C LEU A 306 14.95 7.84 2.19
N ILE A 307 13.88 7.87 2.99
CA ILE A 307 13.56 6.78 3.91
C ILE A 307 13.32 5.47 3.15
N GLU A 308 12.57 5.52 2.05
CA GLU A 308 12.34 4.35 1.19
C GLU A 308 13.65 3.68 0.77
N GLN A 309 14.64 4.44 0.28
CA GLN A 309 15.92 3.90 -0.16
C GLN A 309 16.73 3.29 1.00
N MET A 310 16.68 3.89 2.21
CA MET A 310 17.32 3.32 3.40
C MET A 310 16.66 2.01 3.81
N MET A 311 15.32 1.94 3.74
CA MET A 311 14.57 0.71 4.03
C MET A 311 14.83 -0.38 2.99
N ILE A 312 14.91 -0.03 1.70
CA ILE A 312 15.28 -0.98 0.63
C ILE A 312 16.66 -1.58 0.91
N ALA A 313 17.64 -0.78 1.34
CA ALA A 313 18.97 -1.26 1.68
C ALA A 313 18.94 -2.31 2.82
N ALA A 314 18.20 -2.06 3.90
CA ALA A 314 18.05 -3.00 5.01
C ALA A 314 17.29 -4.28 4.59
N ASN A 315 16.29 -4.15 3.75
CA ASN A 315 15.54 -5.26 3.18
C ASN A 315 16.42 -6.16 2.30
N ILE A 316 17.29 -5.59 1.48
CA ILE A 316 18.31 -6.33 0.69
C ILE A 316 19.27 -7.06 1.64
N ALA A 317 19.80 -6.37 2.66
CA ALA A 317 20.73 -6.97 3.62
C ALA A 317 20.12 -8.20 4.31
N SER A 318 18.83 -8.13 4.69
CA SER A 318 18.14 -9.24 5.35
C SER A 318 17.98 -10.45 4.44
N ALA A 319 17.61 -10.25 3.16
CA ALA A 319 17.53 -11.31 2.17
C ALA A 319 18.91 -11.96 1.95
N ARG A 320 19.98 -11.15 1.80
CA ARG A 320 21.37 -11.64 1.66
C ARG A 320 21.83 -12.45 2.84
N ALA A 321 21.50 -12.04 4.06
CA ALA A 321 21.87 -12.77 5.27
C ALA A 321 21.26 -14.18 5.26
N ALA A 322 19.99 -14.30 4.90
CA ALA A 322 19.29 -15.59 4.84
C ALA A 322 19.84 -16.48 3.71
N LEU A 323 20.09 -15.93 2.52
CA LEU A 323 20.68 -16.66 1.39
C LEU A 323 22.09 -17.16 1.71
N LYS A 324 22.93 -16.29 2.29
CA LYS A 324 24.31 -16.66 2.68
C LYS A 324 24.33 -17.77 3.73
N ALA A 325 23.35 -17.78 4.65
CA ALA A 325 23.23 -18.80 5.68
C ALA A 325 22.45 -20.05 5.19
N GLU A 326 21.87 -20.02 4.00
CA GLU A 326 21.03 -21.09 3.40
C GLU A 326 19.91 -21.57 4.34
N ILE A 327 19.18 -20.62 4.95
CA ILE A 327 18.13 -20.87 5.93
C ILE A 327 16.74 -20.58 5.34
N PRO A 328 15.66 -21.21 5.89
CA PRO A 328 14.30 -20.84 5.53
C PRO A 328 14.03 -19.36 5.82
N PHE A 329 13.36 -18.69 4.89
CA PHE A 329 13.11 -17.26 5.00
C PHE A 329 11.83 -16.87 4.25
N LEU A 330 11.34 -15.64 4.47
CA LEU A 330 10.26 -15.05 3.70
C LEU A 330 10.83 -13.96 2.80
N TYR A 331 10.66 -14.16 1.51
CA TYR A 331 11.09 -13.19 0.50
C TYR A 331 9.91 -12.38 0.00
N ARG A 332 10.15 -11.14 -0.40
CA ARG A 332 9.22 -10.32 -1.17
C ARG A 332 9.61 -10.44 -2.63
N VAL A 333 8.84 -11.17 -3.39
CA VAL A 333 9.17 -11.51 -4.77
C VAL A 333 8.24 -10.80 -5.75
N HIS A 334 8.78 -10.49 -6.92
CA HIS A 334 8.04 -9.93 -8.03
C HIS A 334 8.52 -10.61 -9.31
N GLU A 335 7.66 -11.42 -9.88
CA GLU A 335 7.98 -12.18 -11.10
C GLU A 335 8.11 -11.27 -12.31
N ARG A 336 8.78 -11.78 -13.34
CA ARG A 336 8.79 -11.12 -14.64
C ARG A 336 7.39 -11.14 -15.25
N PRO A 337 7.04 -10.12 -16.05
CA PRO A 337 5.76 -10.13 -16.75
C PRO A 337 5.64 -11.34 -17.68
N GLN A 338 4.42 -11.84 -17.82
CA GLN A 338 4.13 -12.97 -18.71
C GLN A 338 4.38 -12.60 -20.17
N PRO A 339 4.98 -13.49 -20.97
CA PRO A 339 5.30 -13.21 -22.37
C PRO A 339 4.10 -12.70 -23.19
N ASP A 340 2.94 -13.33 -23.03
CA ASP A 340 1.71 -12.95 -23.76
C ASP A 340 1.30 -11.50 -23.45
N ARG A 341 1.38 -11.06 -22.19
CA ARG A 341 1.10 -9.66 -21.81
C ARG A 341 2.13 -8.67 -22.36
N VAL A 342 3.39 -9.11 -22.46
CA VAL A 342 4.45 -8.29 -23.09
C VAL A 342 4.19 -8.13 -24.57
N ASP A 343 3.74 -9.19 -25.24
CA ASP A 343 3.39 -9.15 -26.66
C ASP A 343 2.18 -8.23 -26.93
N GLU A 344 1.14 -8.32 -26.10
CA GLU A 344 -0.03 -7.40 -26.16
C GLU A 344 0.41 -5.94 -25.98
N LEU A 345 1.27 -5.66 -25.00
CA LEU A 345 1.83 -4.31 -24.82
C LEU A 345 2.61 -3.84 -26.04
N ALA A 346 3.46 -4.70 -26.60
CA ALA A 346 4.25 -4.34 -27.78
C ALA A 346 3.37 -4.06 -29.00
N GLU A 347 2.29 -4.84 -29.24
CA GLU A 347 1.32 -4.59 -30.30
C GLU A 347 0.60 -3.26 -30.13
N LEU A 348 0.21 -2.93 -28.88
CA LEU A 348 -0.38 -1.63 -28.60
C LEU A 348 0.58 -0.48 -28.91
N LEU A 349 1.83 -0.55 -28.42
CA LEU A 349 2.84 0.48 -28.67
C LEU A 349 3.12 0.68 -30.16
N GLU A 350 3.19 -0.41 -30.94
CA GLU A 350 3.35 -0.37 -32.39
C GLU A 350 2.18 0.35 -33.06
N ARG A 351 0.93 0.07 -32.66
CA ARG A 351 -0.26 0.78 -33.17
C ARG A 351 -0.24 2.27 -32.83
N LEU A 352 0.28 2.62 -31.65
CA LEU A 352 0.46 4.01 -31.23
C LEU A 352 1.67 4.68 -31.91
N GLY A 353 2.44 3.97 -32.73
CA GLY A 353 3.66 4.48 -33.39
C GLY A 353 4.82 4.71 -32.42
N ILE A 354 4.82 4.03 -31.26
CA ILE A 354 5.88 4.11 -30.23
C ILE A 354 6.88 2.97 -30.50
N PRO A 355 8.16 3.26 -30.75
CA PRO A 355 9.17 2.22 -30.94
C PRO A 355 9.33 1.34 -29.70
N CYS A 356 9.20 0.01 -29.86
CA CYS A 356 9.24 -0.94 -28.74
C CYS A 356 10.00 -2.24 -29.08
N ARG A 357 11.01 -2.16 -29.96
CA ARG A 357 11.83 -3.32 -30.38
C ARG A 357 12.45 -4.09 -29.22
N GLU A 358 12.69 -3.42 -28.11
CA GLU A 358 13.24 -3.98 -26.87
C GLU A 358 12.34 -5.07 -26.31
N LEU A 359 11.02 -4.92 -26.38
CA LEU A 359 10.05 -5.90 -25.87
C LEU A 359 9.99 -7.17 -26.74
N ARG A 360 10.35 -7.08 -28.02
CA ARG A 360 10.33 -8.24 -28.93
C ARG A 360 11.57 -9.15 -28.81
N LYS A 361 12.49 -8.87 -27.86
CA LYS A 361 13.71 -9.66 -27.66
C LYS A 361 13.54 -10.91 -26.78
N GLY A 362 12.30 -11.30 -26.46
CA GLY A 362 11.95 -12.52 -25.76
C GLY A 362 11.83 -12.39 -24.24
N LYS A 363 12.82 -11.82 -23.54
CA LYS A 363 12.79 -11.59 -22.08
C LYS A 363 13.23 -10.16 -21.76
N PRO A 364 12.33 -9.18 -21.91
CA PRO A 364 12.69 -7.79 -21.64
C PRO A 364 13.08 -7.59 -20.16
N SER A 365 14.06 -6.74 -19.94
CA SER A 365 14.48 -6.29 -18.63
C SER A 365 13.71 -5.04 -18.21
N THR A 366 13.84 -4.65 -16.95
CA THR A 366 13.29 -3.38 -16.45
C THR A 366 13.80 -2.17 -17.21
N LYS A 367 15.08 -2.20 -17.67
CA LYS A 367 15.66 -1.15 -18.52
C LYS A 367 14.94 -1.01 -19.87
N ASP A 368 14.48 -2.13 -20.43
CA ASP A 368 13.75 -2.11 -21.71
C ASP A 368 12.39 -1.41 -21.53
N PHE A 369 11.68 -1.65 -20.41
CA PHE A 369 10.46 -0.92 -20.07
C PHE A 369 10.75 0.54 -19.74
N GLY A 370 11.79 0.83 -18.94
CA GLY A 370 12.21 2.20 -18.62
C GLY A 370 12.48 3.04 -19.86
N ALA A 371 13.18 2.47 -20.85
CA ALA A 371 13.43 3.17 -22.11
C ALA A 371 12.15 3.52 -22.89
N ILE A 372 11.07 2.74 -22.72
CA ILE A 372 9.75 3.04 -23.31
C ILE A 372 9.07 4.17 -22.56
N LEU A 373 9.09 4.13 -21.20
CA LEU A 373 8.54 5.17 -20.35
C LEU A 373 9.22 6.51 -20.63
N ASP A 374 10.55 6.53 -20.73
CA ASP A 374 11.33 7.74 -21.05
C ASP A 374 10.96 8.35 -22.42
N ARG A 375 10.62 7.52 -23.42
CA ARG A 375 10.23 8.01 -24.76
C ARG A 375 8.90 8.75 -24.74
N VAL A 376 8.01 8.42 -23.84
CA VAL A 376 6.67 9.02 -23.77
C VAL A 376 6.56 10.11 -22.71
N LYS A 377 7.59 10.27 -21.89
CA LYS A 377 7.63 11.26 -20.81
C LYS A 377 7.37 12.67 -21.32
N GLY A 378 6.44 13.39 -20.70
CA GLY A 378 6.01 14.73 -21.10
C GLY A 378 5.12 14.77 -22.36
N THR A 379 4.69 13.61 -22.89
CA THR A 379 3.77 13.55 -24.01
C THR A 379 2.34 13.23 -23.55
N PRO A 380 1.29 13.54 -24.35
CA PRO A 380 -0.08 13.14 -24.02
C PRO A 380 -0.29 11.62 -23.85
N ARG A 381 0.66 10.81 -24.30
CA ARG A 381 0.61 9.34 -24.23
C ARG A 381 1.26 8.77 -22.95
N GLU A 382 1.89 9.59 -22.14
CA GLU A 382 2.62 9.16 -20.94
C GLU A 382 1.72 8.38 -19.99
N SER A 383 0.57 8.93 -19.61
CA SER A 383 -0.37 8.29 -18.70
C SER A 383 -0.87 6.93 -19.21
N LEU A 384 -1.21 6.86 -20.50
CA LEU A 384 -1.63 5.61 -21.15
C LEU A 384 -0.54 4.54 -21.06
N VAL A 385 0.69 4.90 -21.47
CA VAL A 385 1.78 3.93 -21.53
C VAL A 385 2.18 3.49 -20.12
N ASN A 386 2.27 4.40 -19.16
CA ASN A 386 2.55 4.09 -17.76
C ASN A 386 1.53 3.08 -17.21
N GLN A 387 0.23 3.34 -17.42
CA GLN A 387 -0.82 2.44 -16.97
C GLN A 387 -0.75 1.05 -17.66
N ARG A 388 -0.45 1.01 -18.95
CA ARG A 388 -0.33 -0.25 -19.69
C ARG A 388 0.90 -1.05 -19.29
N VAL A 389 2.03 -0.39 -19.09
CA VAL A 389 3.23 -1.01 -18.52
C VAL A 389 2.93 -1.58 -17.14
N LEU A 390 2.29 -0.81 -16.26
CA LEU A 390 1.92 -1.28 -14.92
C LEU A 390 0.98 -2.51 -14.97
N ARG A 391 -0.02 -2.52 -15.85
CA ARG A 391 -0.93 -3.67 -16.03
C ARG A 391 -0.26 -4.91 -16.61
N THR A 392 0.84 -4.75 -17.34
CA THR A 392 1.65 -5.84 -17.88
C THR A 392 2.44 -6.54 -16.77
N MET A 393 2.78 -5.83 -15.67
CA MET A 393 3.54 -6.38 -14.56
C MET A 393 2.72 -7.39 -13.75
N GLU A 394 3.41 -8.37 -13.18
CA GLU A 394 2.85 -9.25 -12.15
C GLU A 394 2.68 -8.49 -10.83
N LYS A 395 1.98 -9.07 -9.88
CA LYS A 395 1.89 -8.52 -8.51
C LYS A 395 2.98 -9.10 -7.64
N ALA A 396 3.64 -8.24 -6.85
CA ALA A 396 4.55 -8.71 -5.83
C ALA A 396 3.79 -9.50 -4.74
N HIS A 397 4.41 -10.55 -4.21
CA HIS A 397 3.84 -11.39 -3.16
C HIS A 397 4.93 -11.94 -2.24
N TYR A 398 4.55 -12.61 -1.15
CA TYR A 398 5.51 -13.29 -0.28
C TYR A 398 5.71 -14.73 -0.72
N ALA A 399 6.95 -15.21 -0.65
CA ALA A 399 7.33 -16.57 -0.99
C ALA A 399 8.43 -17.08 -0.04
N ASP A 400 8.54 -18.40 0.08
CA ASP A 400 9.62 -19.09 0.82
C ASP A 400 10.86 -19.34 -0.04
N ARG A 401 10.82 -18.89 -1.31
CA ARG A 401 11.92 -19.00 -2.27
C ARG A 401 12.22 -17.65 -2.88
N GLU A 402 13.49 -17.38 -3.03
CA GLU A 402 13.97 -16.19 -3.68
C GLU A 402 13.94 -16.37 -5.22
N ILE A 403 13.30 -15.45 -5.94
CA ILE A 403 13.21 -15.41 -7.41
C ILE A 403 13.47 -14.00 -7.97
N GLY A 404 13.88 -13.05 -7.13
CA GLY A 404 14.07 -11.65 -7.44
C GLY A 404 12.84 -10.78 -7.30
N HIS A 405 13.07 -9.49 -7.36
CA HIS A 405 12.01 -8.48 -7.41
C HIS A 405 12.14 -7.67 -8.70
N PHE A 406 11.40 -8.08 -9.74
CA PHE A 406 11.51 -7.51 -11.08
C PHE A 406 11.31 -6.00 -11.07
N GLY A 407 10.24 -5.48 -10.47
CA GLY A 407 9.95 -4.04 -10.48
C GLY A 407 11.05 -3.17 -9.86
N LEU A 408 11.78 -3.67 -8.85
CA LEU A 408 12.91 -2.98 -8.22
C LEU A 408 14.25 -3.28 -8.90
N ALA A 409 14.26 -4.13 -9.91
CA ALA A 409 15.50 -4.62 -10.57
C ALA A 409 16.49 -5.24 -9.55
N LEU A 410 15.99 -5.98 -8.56
CA LEU A 410 16.77 -6.60 -7.49
C LEU A 410 16.80 -8.13 -7.65
N GLY A 411 17.95 -8.73 -7.39
CA GLY A 411 18.13 -10.18 -7.41
C GLY A 411 17.64 -10.86 -6.13
N GLU A 412 17.67 -10.16 -5.01
CA GLU A 412 17.21 -10.64 -3.71
C GLU A 412 16.49 -9.51 -2.95
N TYR A 413 15.34 -9.84 -2.31
CA TYR A 413 14.58 -8.85 -1.56
C TYR A 413 13.66 -9.50 -0.52
N SER A 414 13.50 -8.86 0.62
CA SER A 414 12.55 -9.25 1.66
C SER A 414 11.97 -8.01 2.34
N HIS A 415 11.05 -8.19 3.28
CA HIS A 415 10.51 -7.10 4.08
C HIS A 415 10.95 -7.27 5.54
N PHE A 416 11.88 -6.45 6.00
CA PHE A 416 12.44 -6.46 7.35
C PHE A 416 12.00 -5.26 8.20
N THR A 417 11.59 -4.17 7.56
CA THR A 417 11.61 -2.82 8.13
C THR A 417 10.30 -2.37 8.79
N SER A 418 9.22 -3.18 8.79
CA SER A 418 7.94 -2.77 9.36
C SER A 418 7.22 -3.88 10.16
N PRO A 419 7.82 -4.40 11.25
CA PRO A 419 7.25 -5.52 12.01
C PRO A 419 6.02 -5.14 12.85
N ILE A 420 5.76 -3.86 13.11
CA ILE A 420 4.56 -3.42 13.83
C ILE A 420 3.32 -3.64 12.95
N ARG A 421 3.45 -3.46 11.65
CA ARG A 421 2.31 -3.48 10.72
C ARG A 421 2.33 -4.59 9.68
N ARG A 422 3.40 -5.41 9.59
CA ARG A 422 3.49 -6.56 8.66
C ARG A 422 4.00 -7.79 9.37
N TYR A 423 3.25 -8.88 9.31
CA TYR A 423 3.61 -10.15 9.95
C TYR A 423 4.86 -10.83 9.33
N PRO A 424 5.12 -10.75 8.01
CA PRO A 424 6.38 -11.27 7.45
C PRO A 424 7.61 -10.67 8.10
N ASP A 425 7.62 -9.38 8.36
CA ASP A 425 8.74 -8.68 9.00
C ASP A 425 8.98 -9.21 10.42
N THR A 426 7.92 -9.34 11.24
CA THR A 426 8.01 -9.97 12.57
C THR A 426 8.55 -11.39 12.48
N SER A 427 8.13 -12.15 11.47
CA SER A 427 8.57 -13.53 11.25
C SER A 427 10.07 -13.61 10.94
N ILE A 428 10.57 -12.79 10.01
CA ILE A 428 11.99 -12.79 9.67
C ILE A 428 12.87 -12.21 10.78
N HIS A 429 12.35 -11.29 11.61
CA HIS A 429 13.05 -10.85 12.82
C HIS A 429 13.32 -12.02 13.77
N ARG A 430 12.39 -12.97 13.92
CA ARG A 430 12.61 -14.18 14.74
C ARG A 430 13.67 -15.09 14.13
N ILE A 431 13.61 -15.32 12.82
CA ILE A 431 14.56 -16.17 12.10
C ILE A 431 15.98 -15.59 12.20
N LEU A 432 16.12 -14.29 11.92
CA LEU A 432 17.41 -13.58 12.02
C LEU A 432 17.89 -13.47 13.47
N SER A 433 16.99 -13.35 14.47
CA SER A 433 17.36 -13.34 15.89
C SER A 433 17.99 -14.67 16.31
N ASP A 434 17.41 -15.80 15.90
CA ASP A 434 17.99 -17.11 16.17
C ASP A 434 19.33 -17.31 15.44
N LEU A 435 19.45 -16.81 14.20
CA LEU A 435 20.71 -16.83 13.45
C LEU A 435 21.81 -16.03 14.15
N VAL A 436 21.51 -14.81 14.58
CA VAL A 436 22.45 -13.92 15.31
C VAL A 436 22.82 -14.52 16.68
N ALA A 437 21.89 -15.22 17.32
CA ALA A 437 22.15 -15.98 18.56
C ALA A 437 23.00 -17.25 18.34
N GLY A 438 23.38 -17.58 17.10
CA GLY A 438 24.27 -18.69 16.78
C GLY A 438 23.55 -20.02 16.53
N ALA A 439 22.24 -20.02 16.28
CA ALA A 439 21.56 -21.24 15.88
C ALA A 439 22.10 -21.77 14.54
N ASP A 440 22.37 -23.07 14.49
CA ASP A 440 22.88 -23.71 13.27
C ASP A 440 21.75 -23.88 12.21
N GLN A 441 22.19 -24.06 10.95
CA GLN A 441 21.30 -24.22 9.80
C GLN A 441 20.27 -25.35 9.97
N THR A 442 20.66 -26.48 10.56
CA THR A 442 19.79 -27.64 10.76
C THR A 442 18.67 -27.31 11.74
N THR A 443 19.00 -26.62 12.82
CA THR A 443 18.02 -26.15 13.83
C THR A 443 17.04 -25.15 13.18
N LEU A 444 17.54 -24.20 12.40
CA LEU A 444 16.71 -23.20 11.72
C LEU A 444 15.80 -23.87 10.65
N LYS A 445 16.32 -24.81 9.87
CA LYS A 445 15.51 -25.57 8.89
C LYS A 445 14.40 -26.38 9.57
N ARG A 446 14.69 -27.01 10.70
CA ARG A 446 13.68 -27.78 11.45
C ARG A 446 12.61 -26.87 12.06
N ARG A 447 13.01 -25.68 12.56
CA ARG A 447 12.10 -24.74 13.25
C ARG A 447 11.22 -23.97 12.28
N TYR A 448 11.77 -23.53 11.14
CA TYR A 448 11.14 -22.55 10.27
C TYR A 448 10.79 -23.06 8.86
N GLY A 449 11.24 -24.27 8.47
CA GLY A 449 11.07 -24.76 7.10
C GLY A 449 9.60 -24.82 6.63
N GLU A 450 8.72 -25.40 7.44
CA GLU A 450 7.28 -25.45 7.14
C GLU A 450 6.60 -24.09 7.41
N PHE A 451 7.03 -23.43 8.50
CA PHE A 451 6.44 -22.17 8.92
C PHE A 451 6.56 -21.07 7.83
N THR A 452 7.71 -20.96 7.15
CA THR A 452 7.93 -19.91 6.13
C THR A 452 6.98 -20.05 4.94
N SER A 453 6.70 -21.28 4.48
CA SER A 453 5.74 -21.50 3.40
C SER A 453 4.31 -21.11 3.80
N LEU A 454 3.90 -21.50 5.02
CA LEU A 454 2.57 -21.16 5.54
C LEU A 454 2.42 -19.65 5.77
N ALA A 455 3.44 -19.01 6.36
CA ALA A 455 3.44 -17.58 6.63
C ALA A 455 3.45 -16.74 5.34
N ALA A 456 4.18 -17.17 4.31
CA ALA A 456 4.19 -16.52 3.00
C ALA A 456 2.80 -16.55 2.34
N ALA A 457 2.16 -17.72 2.33
CA ALA A 457 0.82 -17.89 1.77
C ALA A 457 -0.22 -17.05 2.51
N GLN A 458 -0.23 -17.12 3.85
CA GLN A 458 -1.14 -16.33 4.70
C GLN A 458 -0.93 -14.83 4.50
N SER A 459 0.31 -14.35 4.52
CA SER A 459 0.62 -12.93 4.37
C SER A 459 0.23 -12.38 3.01
N SER A 460 0.46 -13.14 1.93
CA SER A 460 0.01 -12.75 0.58
C SER A 460 -1.52 -12.67 0.49
N GLN A 461 -2.24 -13.62 1.10
CA GLN A 461 -3.69 -13.61 1.12
C GLN A 461 -4.26 -12.44 1.93
N THR A 462 -3.68 -12.16 3.10
CA THR A 462 -4.13 -11.06 3.96
C THR A 462 -3.82 -9.70 3.36
N GLU A 463 -2.69 -9.54 2.66
CA GLU A 463 -2.37 -8.32 1.91
C GLU A 463 -3.38 -8.05 0.79
N VAL A 464 -3.72 -9.07 -0.02
CA VAL A 464 -4.75 -8.92 -1.06
C VAL A 464 -6.10 -8.51 -0.46
N ARG A 465 -6.47 -9.10 0.69
CA ARG A 465 -7.68 -8.75 1.43
C ARG A 465 -7.66 -7.29 1.91
N ALA A 466 -6.56 -6.84 2.49
CA ALA A 466 -6.37 -5.47 2.97
C ALA A 466 -6.49 -4.47 1.82
N VAL A 467 -5.70 -4.62 0.75
CA VAL A 467 -5.73 -3.75 -0.43
C VAL A 467 -7.11 -3.70 -1.10
N THR A 468 -7.82 -4.86 -1.14
CA THR A 468 -9.18 -4.89 -1.69
C THR A 468 -10.15 -4.08 -0.84
N GLY A 469 -10.04 -4.18 0.49
CA GLY A 469 -10.84 -3.41 1.43
C GLY A 469 -10.56 -1.91 1.33
N GLU A 470 -9.29 -1.54 1.36
CA GLU A 470 -8.82 -0.15 1.25
C GLU A 470 -9.35 0.52 -0.02
N ARG A 471 -9.09 -0.07 -1.19
CA ARG A 471 -9.56 0.47 -2.49
C ARG A 471 -11.08 0.59 -2.57
N SER A 472 -11.82 -0.44 -2.12
CA SER A 472 -13.28 -0.38 -2.15
C SER A 472 -13.83 0.73 -1.25
N ALA A 473 -13.16 1.05 -0.13
CA ALA A 473 -13.56 2.15 0.74
C ALA A 473 -13.17 3.51 0.15
N GLU A 474 -11.98 3.61 -0.47
CA GLU A 474 -11.54 4.81 -1.21
C GLU A 474 -12.56 5.20 -2.28
N ASP A 475 -13.05 4.24 -3.07
CA ASP A 475 -14.10 4.47 -4.06
C ASP A 475 -15.37 5.09 -3.43
N CYS A 476 -15.77 4.63 -2.23
CA CYS A 476 -16.92 5.20 -1.50
C CYS A 476 -16.64 6.65 -1.05
N TYR A 477 -15.44 6.96 -0.55
CA TYR A 477 -15.06 8.33 -0.16
C TYR A 477 -14.96 9.27 -1.37
N ILE A 478 -14.48 8.79 -2.51
CA ILE A 478 -14.49 9.53 -3.78
C ILE A 478 -15.93 9.83 -4.19
N ALA A 479 -16.82 8.83 -4.15
CA ALA A 479 -18.21 9.02 -4.51
C ALA A 479 -18.95 9.98 -3.53
N GLU A 480 -18.65 9.93 -2.21
CA GLU A 480 -19.19 10.88 -1.23
C GLU A 480 -18.76 12.31 -1.54
N TYR A 481 -17.50 12.53 -1.87
CA TYR A 481 -17.00 13.83 -2.29
C TYR A 481 -17.67 14.29 -3.59
N MET A 482 -17.70 13.46 -4.61
CA MET A 482 -18.28 13.80 -5.92
C MET A 482 -19.79 14.04 -5.85
N LYS A 483 -20.50 13.43 -4.88
CA LYS A 483 -21.93 13.68 -4.64
C LYS A 483 -22.23 15.14 -4.24
N ALA A 484 -21.30 15.78 -3.54
CA ALA A 484 -21.42 17.21 -3.19
C ALA A 484 -21.13 18.15 -4.41
N HIS A 485 -20.58 17.61 -5.49
CA HIS A 485 -20.15 18.37 -6.70
C HIS A 485 -21.02 18.04 -7.93
N LEU A 486 -22.25 17.54 -7.72
CA LEU A 486 -23.16 17.23 -8.82
C LEU A 486 -23.49 18.47 -9.66
N GLY A 487 -23.43 18.33 -11.00
CA GLY A 487 -23.67 19.39 -11.96
C GLY A 487 -22.44 20.27 -12.26
N GLU A 488 -21.33 20.10 -11.55
CA GLU A 488 -20.09 20.82 -11.80
C GLU A 488 -19.40 20.32 -13.07
N ARG A 489 -18.71 21.24 -13.74
CA ARG A 489 -17.96 20.99 -14.97
C ARG A 489 -16.48 20.84 -14.66
N HIS A 490 -15.89 19.79 -15.20
CA HIS A 490 -14.46 19.53 -15.06
C HIS A 490 -13.85 19.12 -16.40
N THR A 491 -12.53 19.27 -16.52
CA THR A 491 -11.74 18.63 -17.56
C THR A 491 -10.99 17.47 -16.92
N GLY A 492 -11.01 16.31 -17.57
CA GLY A 492 -10.28 15.13 -17.11
C GLY A 492 -9.60 14.42 -18.26
N ILE A 493 -8.81 13.41 -17.95
CA ILE A 493 -8.09 12.58 -18.92
C ILE A 493 -8.81 11.23 -19.02
N ILE A 494 -9.01 10.74 -20.24
CA ILE A 494 -9.55 9.39 -20.47
C ILE A 494 -8.54 8.38 -19.94
N SER A 495 -8.86 7.74 -18.82
CA SER A 495 -8.02 6.77 -18.10
C SER A 495 -8.30 5.33 -18.50
N GLY A 496 -9.46 5.06 -19.08
CA GLY A 496 -9.86 3.73 -19.51
C GLY A 496 -10.91 3.75 -20.61
N VAL A 497 -10.89 2.73 -21.45
CA VAL A 497 -11.87 2.54 -22.52
C VAL A 497 -12.44 1.13 -22.43
N THR A 498 -13.76 0.99 -22.50
CA THR A 498 -14.49 -0.27 -22.45
C THR A 498 -15.54 -0.31 -23.57
N PRO A 499 -16.07 -1.46 -23.97
CA PRO A 499 -17.12 -1.52 -24.99
C PRO A 499 -18.37 -0.68 -24.71
N LYS A 500 -18.59 -0.26 -23.44
CA LYS A 500 -19.79 0.48 -23.01
C LYS A 500 -19.57 1.96 -22.78
N GLY A 501 -18.31 2.41 -22.70
CA GLY A 501 -17.98 3.79 -22.36
C GLY A 501 -16.51 3.97 -21.99
N ILE A 502 -16.23 5.14 -21.49
CA ILE A 502 -14.90 5.57 -21.10
C ILE A 502 -14.85 5.89 -19.60
N PHE A 503 -13.73 5.65 -18.97
CA PHE A 503 -13.41 6.18 -17.66
C PHE A 503 -12.63 7.47 -17.82
N VAL A 504 -12.95 8.46 -16.99
CA VAL A 504 -12.32 9.78 -17.01
C VAL A 504 -11.79 10.07 -15.62
N LYS A 505 -10.50 10.38 -15.52
CA LYS A 505 -9.81 10.74 -14.29
C LYS A 505 -9.61 12.25 -14.23
N LEU A 506 -10.01 12.86 -13.11
CA LEU A 506 -9.86 14.28 -12.83
C LEU A 506 -8.50 14.58 -12.19
N GLU A 507 -8.12 15.85 -12.12
CA GLU A 507 -6.87 16.33 -11.51
C GLU A 507 -6.74 15.93 -10.02
N ASN A 508 -7.86 15.86 -9.30
CA ASN A 508 -7.92 15.43 -7.91
C ASN A 508 -7.95 13.91 -7.72
N ASN A 509 -7.64 13.14 -8.77
CA ASN A 509 -7.68 11.69 -8.84
C ASN A 509 -9.08 11.03 -8.77
N ALA A 510 -10.17 11.79 -8.67
CA ALA A 510 -11.50 11.20 -8.82
C ALA A 510 -11.67 10.62 -10.22
N GLU A 511 -12.15 9.38 -10.30
CA GLU A 511 -12.45 8.72 -11.57
C GLU A 511 -13.94 8.44 -11.69
N GLY A 512 -14.51 8.71 -12.88
CA GLY A 512 -15.90 8.45 -13.17
C GLY A 512 -16.10 7.84 -14.55
N PHE A 513 -17.26 7.24 -14.77
CA PHE A 513 -17.63 6.57 -16.01
C PHE A 513 -18.52 7.46 -16.87
N VAL A 514 -18.20 7.56 -18.15
CA VAL A 514 -19.04 8.19 -19.18
C VAL A 514 -19.58 7.10 -20.11
N SER A 515 -20.90 6.88 -20.09
CA SER A 515 -21.52 5.92 -21.00
C SER A 515 -21.50 6.45 -22.44
N LEU A 516 -21.30 5.58 -23.43
CA LEU A 516 -21.44 5.97 -24.85
C LEU A 516 -22.85 6.45 -25.19
N ASN A 517 -23.87 6.05 -24.44
CA ASN A 517 -25.24 6.51 -24.65
C ASN A 517 -25.45 8.00 -24.31
N GLU A 518 -24.52 8.60 -23.56
CA GLU A 518 -24.55 10.03 -23.22
C GLU A 518 -24.07 10.94 -24.36
N PHE A 519 -23.51 10.35 -25.44
CA PHE A 519 -23.12 11.09 -26.63
C PHE A 519 -24.27 11.09 -27.63
N GLU A 520 -25.03 12.16 -27.68
CA GLU A 520 -26.20 12.28 -28.57
C GLU A 520 -25.83 12.16 -30.04
N ASN A 521 -26.65 11.43 -30.82
CA ASN A 521 -26.52 11.25 -32.25
C ASN A 521 -25.17 10.73 -32.77
N ARG A 522 -24.41 10.00 -31.92
CA ARG A 522 -23.13 9.41 -32.30
C ARG A 522 -23.22 7.89 -32.33
N GLU A 523 -22.38 7.28 -33.13
CA GLU A 523 -22.26 5.84 -33.28
C GLU A 523 -20.78 5.47 -33.20
N PHE A 524 -20.41 4.73 -32.17
CA PHE A 524 -19.01 4.42 -31.86
C PHE A 524 -18.62 3.01 -32.26
N GLU A 525 -17.48 2.90 -32.93
CA GLU A 525 -16.76 1.65 -33.15
C GLU A 525 -15.64 1.53 -32.11
N TYR A 526 -15.64 0.44 -31.34
CA TYR A 526 -14.60 0.15 -30.37
C TYR A 526 -13.44 -0.59 -31.05
N ASP A 527 -12.21 -0.12 -30.90
CA ASP A 527 -11.01 -0.75 -31.49
C ASP A 527 -10.58 -2.04 -30.76
N GLY A 528 -11.30 -2.40 -29.71
CA GLY A 528 -11.01 -3.58 -28.88
C GLY A 528 -10.10 -3.31 -27.70
N GLU A 529 -9.55 -2.08 -27.52
CA GLU A 529 -8.51 -1.85 -26.52
C GLU A 529 -8.44 -0.43 -25.91
N VAL A 530 -8.24 0.60 -26.70
CA VAL A 530 -7.86 1.93 -26.20
C VAL A 530 -8.68 3.09 -26.74
N SER A 531 -9.53 2.87 -27.75
CA SER A 531 -10.27 3.96 -28.35
C SER A 531 -11.67 3.59 -28.84
N HIS A 532 -12.52 4.63 -28.92
CA HIS A 532 -13.77 4.62 -29.66
C HIS A 532 -13.69 5.62 -30.79
N ARG A 533 -14.05 5.18 -32.01
CA ARG A 533 -14.16 6.04 -33.17
C ARG A 533 -15.63 6.33 -33.45
N ASP A 534 -16.02 7.59 -33.46
CA ASP A 534 -17.34 7.99 -33.95
C ASP A 534 -17.40 7.83 -35.46
N LEU A 535 -18.28 6.97 -35.94
CA LEU A 535 -18.43 6.64 -37.38
C LEU A 535 -19.02 7.78 -38.20
N ARG A 536 -19.67 8.76 -37.55
CA ARG A 536 -20.30 9.91 -38.22
C ARG A 536 -19.35 11.09 -38.37
N SER A 537 -18.69 11.47 -37.28
CA SER A 537 -17.78 12.64 -37.27
C SER A 537 -16.31 12.28 -37.51
N GLY A 538 -15.95 11.01 -37.36
CA GLY A 538 -14.56 10.55 -37.36
C GLY A 538 -13.76 10.92 -36.11
N ARG A 539 -14.39 11.56 -35.10
CA ARG A 539 -13.75 11.86 -33.80
C ARG A 539 -13.35 10.56 -33.12
N VAL A 540 -12.19 10.56 -32.48
CA VAL A 540 -11.68 9.43 -31.70
C VAL A 540 -11.67 9.84 -30.26
N LEU A 541 -12.20 9.00 -29.37
CA LEU A 541 -12.04 9.09 -27.92
C LEU A 541 -10.97 8.08 -27.54
N MET A 542 -9.77 8.54 -27.22
CA MET A 542 -8.62 7.67 -26.95
C MET A 542 -8.11 7.86 -25.52
N MET A 543 -7.64 6.80 -24.90
CA MET A 543 -6.95 6.89 -23.61
C MET A 543 -5.82 7.91 -23.68
N GLY A 544 -5.71 8.74 -22.62
CA GLY A 544 -4.72 9.81 -22.50
C GLY A 544 -5.18 11.15 -23.10
N GLU A 545 -6.34 11.22 -23.77
CA GLU A 545 -6.90 12.48 -24.27
C GLU A 545 -7.71 13.21 -23.21
N GLU A 546 -7.71 14.53 -23.28
CA GLU A 546 -8.55 15.37 -22.42
C GLU A 546 -10.00 15.39 -22.93
N ILE A 547 -10.92 15.35 -21.97
CA ILE A 547 -12.35 15.49 -22.24
C ILE A 547 -13.01 16.35 -21.15
N GLY A 548 -13.89 17.27 -21.60
CA GLY A 548 -14.76 18.01 -20.70
C GLY A 548 -15.95 17.14 -20.26
N ILE A 549 -16.20 17.09 -18.95
CA ILE A 549 -17.29 16.33 -18.35
C ILE A 549 -18.12 17.18 -17.37
N ILE A 550 -19.31 16.70 -17.08
CA ILE A 550 -20.18 17.19 -16.01
C ILE A 550 -20.42 16.00 -15.05
N VAL A 551 -20.39 16.25 -13.75
CA VAL A 551 -20.71 15.25 -12.74
C VAL A 551 -22.21 14.99 -12.76
N ALA A 552 -22.63 13.81 -13.21
CA ALA A 552 -24.03 13.47 -13.40
C ALA A 552 -24.63 12.74 -12.20
N ALA A 553 -23.93 11.76 -11.66
CA ALA A 553 -24.37 10.99 -10.50
C ALA A 553 -23.18 10.49 -9.68
N ALA A 554 -23.43 10.25 -8.40
CA ALA A 554 -22.48 9.59 -7.52
C ALA A 554 -23.25 8.70 -6.52
N ASP A 555 -22.93 7.42 -6.52
CA ASP A 555 -23.49 6.41 -5.64
C ASP A 555 -22.45 5.98 -4.61
N VAL A 556 -22.57 6.51 -3.41
CA VAL A 556 -21.66 6.26 -2.30
C VAL A 556 -21.68 4.79 -1.89
N ALA A 557 -22.87 4.15 -1.92
CA ALA A 557 -23.04 2.78 -1.50
C ALA A 557 -22.26 1.77 -2.36
N THR A 558 -22.05 2.09 -3.63
CA THR A 558 -21.31 1.26 -4.59
C THR A 558 -19.94 1.83 -4.97
N GLY A 559 -19.61 3.05 -4.52
CA GLY A 559 -18.38 3.75 -4.87
C GLY A 559 -18.31 4.18 -6.34
N ARG A 560 -19.47 4.38 -7.01
CA ARG A 560 -19.54 4.71 -8.44
C ARG A 560 -19.79 6.18 -8.65
N VAL A 561 -19.08 6.75 -9.62
CA VAL A 561 -19.28 8.10 -10.11
C VAL A 561 -19.57 8.03 -11.62
N ASP A 562 -20.66 8.65 -12.04
CA ASP A 562 -21.03 8.74 -13.46
C ASP A 562 -20.90 10.20 -13.93
N PHE A 563 -20.27 10.35 -15.07
CA PHE A 563 -20.11 11.63 -15.77
C PHE A 563 -20.90 11.64 -17.07
N VAL A 564 -21.22 12.84 -17.56
CA VAL A 564 -21.71 13.05 -18.93
C VAL A 564 -20.77 14.01 -19.66
N PRO A 565 -20.63 13.91 -20.99
CA PRO A 565 -19.78 14.83 -21.74
C PRO A 565 -20.33 16.26 -21.69
N GLN A 566 -19.46 17.28 -21.66
CA GLN A 566 -19.87 18.68 -21.72
C GLN A 566 -20.51 19.04 -23.06
N GLU A 567 -20.02 18.42 -24.12
CA GLU A 567 -20.56 18.51 -25.48
C GLU A 567 -21.04 17.11 -25.86
N PRO A 568 -22.33 16.86 -25.80
CA PRO A 568 -22.91 15.54 -26.12
C PRO A 568 -22.81 15.15 -27.61
#